data_b54f7d8d77d8f2a99137ebd915ff57af
#
_entry.id   b54f7d8d77d8f2a99137ebd915ff57af
#
_cell.length_a   1.000
_cell.length_b   1.000
_cell.length_c   1.000
_cell.angle_alpha   90.00
_cell.angle_beta   90.00
_cell.angle_gamma   90.00
#
_symmetry.space_group_name_H-M   'P 1'
#
loop_
_entity.id
_entity.type
_entity.pdbx_description
1 polymer ?
#
loop_
_entity_poly.entity_id
_entity_poly.type
_entity_poly.pdbx_seq_one_letter_code
_entity_poly.pdbx_strand_id
1 'polypeptide(L)'
;FLIFLLISIPWFVLISIKSNGLFWHESVINDLFNKVKSGQESHGFLPGYYTLLIFLFFWPGSIFLPSFFINVKKKFKEYFFQDNLNCFLLIYFFIPFILYELIPTKLPHYVFPSYAALSILISKEIINYKFDSSLLSYAFLPVIILPLTILVVITLAINEYSSFDNLFFFIISTLIVLFLILLYFLKKKTN
;
A
#
# COMPACT_ATOMS: atom_id res chain seq x y z
N PHE A 1 13.05 21.97 14.92
CA PHE A 1 11.73 22.62 14.84
C PHE A 1 11.85 24.11 14.47
N LEU A 2 12.70 24.87 15.17
CA LEU A 2 12.92 26.32 14.92
C LEU A 2 13.38 26.63 13.49
N ILE A 3 14.34 25.85 12.97
CA ILE A 3 14.83 25.98 11.59
C ILE A 3 13.70 25.74 10.57
N PHE A 4 12.87 24.73 10.81
CA PHE A 4 11.71 24.47 9.97
C PHE A 4 10.75 25.66 9.92
N LEU A 5 10.42 26.24 11.08
CA LEU A 5 9.56 27.43 11.16
C LEU A 5 10.17 28.64 10.47
N LEU A 6 11.47 28.90 10.65
CA LEU A 6 12.17 30.02 10.02
C LEU A 6 12.15 29.92 8.48
N ILE A 7 12.19 28.71 7.93
CA ILE A 7 12.13 28.50 6.47
C ILE A 7 10.69 28.56 5.96
N SER A 8 9.74 28.01 6.71
CA SER A 8 8.36 27.86 6.24
C SER A 8 7.51 29.12 6.41
N ILE A 9 7.67 29.85 7.54
CA ILE A 9 6.84 31.04 7.83
C ILE A 9 6.97 32.13 6.77
N PRO A 10 8.16 32.52 6.27
CA PRO A 10 8.28 33.52 5.22
C PRO A 10 7.46 33.16 3.96
N TRP A 11 7.48 31.89 3.57
CA TRP A 11 6.70 31.44 2.42
C TRP A 11 5.20 31.56 2.68
N PHE A 12 4.72 31.12 3.85
CA PHE A 12 3.31 31.22 4.22
C PHE A 12 2.82 32.67 4.25
N VAL A 13 3.62 33.59 4.79
CA VAL A 13 3.30 35.02 4.83
C VAL A 13 3.24 35.60 3.42
N LEU A 14 4.26 35.35 2.60
CA LEU A 14 4.33 35.87 1.23
C LEU A 14 3.17 35.37 0.36
N ILE A 15 2.82 34.08 0.42
CA ILE A 15 1.73 33.53 -0.37
C ILE A 15 0.37 34.08 0.09
N SER A 16 0.18 34.28 1.40
CA SER A 16 -1.04 34.88 1.96
C SER A 16 -1.23 36.33 1.47
N ILE A 17 -0.18 37.12 1.50
CA ILE A 17 -0.21 38.52 1.03
C ILE A 17 -0.44 38.55 -0.49
N LYS A 18 0.31 37.74 -1.25
CA LYS A 18 0.30 37.77 -2.72
C LYS A 18 -1.01 37.27 -3.31
N SER A 19 -1.68 36.35 -2.65
CA SER A 19 -2.97 35.79 -3.07
C SER A 19 -4.18 36.48 -2.43
N ASN A 20 -4.01 37.50 -1.60
CA ASN A 20 -5.08 38.09 -0.80
C ASN A 20 -5.92 37.04 -0.04
N GLY A 21 -5.27 35.98 0.44
CA GLY A 21 -5.92 34.86 1.15
C GLY A 21 -6.60 33.81 0.24
N LEU A 22 -6.72 34.05 -1.06
CA LEU A 22 -7.34 33.11 -1.99
C LEU A 22 -6.65 31.74 -2.01
N PHE A 23 -5.33 31.72 -1.86
CA PHE A 23 -4.58 30.47 -1.79
C PHE A 23 -5.11 29.52 -0.70
N TRP A 24 -5.38 30.04 0.49
CA TRP A 24 -5.89 29.23 1.59
C TRP A 24 -7.30 28.75 1.34
N HIS A 25 -8.14 29.62 0.78
CA HIS A 25 -9.49 29.25 0.42
C HIS A 25 -9.50 28.11 -0.61
N GLU A 26 -8.75 28.23 -1.67
CA GLU A 26 -8.69 27.21 -2.73
C GLU A 26 -8.03 25.93 -2.25
N SER A 27 -6.84 26.02 -1.60
CA SER A 27 -6.07 24.84 -1.22
C SER A 27 -6.63 24.10 -0.01
N VAL A 28 -7.19 24.81 0.98
CA VAL A 28 -7.69 24.18 2.21
C VAL A 28 -9.17 23.87 2.11
N ILE A 29 -9.99 24.84 1.69
CA ILE A 29 -11.44 24.66 1.68
C ILE A 29 -11.89 23.91 0.43
N ASN A 30 -11.49 24.36 -0.74
CA ASN A 30 -11.98 23.77 -1.99
C ASN A 30 -11.26 22.45 -2.32
N ASP A 31 -9.96 22.36 -2.09
CA ASP A 31 -9.22 21.16 -2.46
C ASP A 31 -9.18 20.13 -1.33
N LEU A 32 -8.60 20.48 -0.19
CA LEU A 32 -8.41 19.52 0.91
C LEU A 32 -9.75 19.08 1.54
N PHE A 33 -10.62 20.02 1.88
CA PHE A 33 -11.87 19.72 2.56
C PHE A 33 -12.85 18.94 1.67
N ASN A 34 -12.91 19.27 0.39
CA ASN A 34 -13.76 18.55 -0.55
C ASN A 34 -13.23 17.14 -0.84
N LYS A 35 -11.91 16.94 -0.89
CA LYS A 35 -11.32 15.59 -1.00
C LYS A 35 -11.67 14.68 0.18
N VAL A 36 -11.79 15.27 1.38
CA VAL A 36 -12.18 14.52 2.58
C VAL A 36 -13.69 14.25 2.62
N LYS A 37 -14.51 15.20 2.17
CA LYS A 37 -15.97 15.12 2.28
C LYS A 37 -16.63 14.36 1.13
N SER A 38 -16.13 14.55 -0.08
CA SER A 38 -16.70 13.95 -1.29
C SER A 38 -15.59 13.52 -2.23
N GLY A 39 -15.74 12.38 -2.90
CA GLY A 39 -14.77 11.94 -3.90
C GLY A 39 -14.65 13.00 -5.01
N GLN A 40 -13.44 13.58 -5.15
CA GLN A 40 -13.12 14.51 -6.24
C GLN A 40 -12.48 13.78 -7.42
N GLU A 41 -12.52 14.40 -8.60
CA GLU A 41 -11.82 13.92 -9.81
C GLU A 41 -12.23 12.51 -10.26
N SER A 42 -13.50 12.11 -10.01
CA SER A 42 -14.01 10.77 -10.35
C SER A 42 -13.32 9.61 -9.61
N HIS A 43 -12.55 9.86 -8.56
CA HIS A 43 -11.82 8.86 -7.76
C HIS A 43 -12.50 8.54 -6.42
N GLY A 44 -13.83 8.65 -6.34
CA GLY A 44 -14.59 8.27 -5.15
C GLY A 44 -14.81 6.76 -5.10
N PHE A 45 -14.33 6.11 -4.03
CA PHE A 45 -14.58 4.71 -3.75
C PHE A 45 -15.02 4.50 -2.30
N LEU A 46 -15.74 3.39 -2.09
CA LEU A 46 -16.16 2.97 -0.76
C LEU A 46 -14.96 2.53 0.10
N PRO A 47 -15.09 2.58 1.45
CA PRO A 47 -14.14 1.94 2.33
C PRO A 47 -13.95 0.45 1.97
N GLY A 48 -12.73 -0.07 2.10
CA GLY A 48 -12.35 -1.41 1.64
C GLY A 48 -11.42 -1.41 0.42
N TYR A 49 -11.27 -0.26 -0.25
CA TYR A 49 -10.43 -0.12 -1.43
C TYR A 49 -8.97 -0.52 -1.18
N TYR A 50 -8.30 0.11 -0.21
CA TYR A 50 -6.90 -0.21 0.09
C TYR A 50 -6.75 -1.56 0.76
N THR A 51 -7.75 -1.99 1.53
CA THR A 51 -7.78 -3.32 2.16
C THR A 51 -7.80 -4.44 1.12
N LEU A 52 -8.46 -4.25 0.01
CA LEU A 52 -8.43 -5.21 -1.11
C LEU A 52 -7.14 -5.07 -1.93
N LEU A 53 -6.73 -3.84 -2.21
CA LEU A 53 -5.58 -3.59 -3.09
C LEU A 53 -4.22 -3.79 -2.40
N ILE A 54 -4.16 -3.92 -1.07
CA ILE A 54 -2.89 -4.20 -0.38
C ILE A 54 -2.23 -5.49 -0.89
N PHE A 55 -3.01 -6.49 -1.29
CA PHE A 55 -2.49 -7.73 -1.85
C PHE A 55 -1.78 -7.52 -3.18
N LEU A 56 -2.20 -6.53 -3.95
CA LEU A 56 -1.60 -6.15 -5.22
C LEU A 56 -0.42 -5.18 -5.02
N PHE A 57 -0.64 -4.09 -4.30
CA PHE A 57 0.34 -3.00 -4.17
C PHE A 57 1.52 -3.34 -3.26
N PHE A 58 1.32 -4.24 -2.32
CA PHE A 58 2.37 -4.76 -1.45
C PHE A 58 2.97 -6.07 -1.97
N TRP A 59 2.63 -6.49 -3.18
CA TRP A 59 3.19 -7.68 -3.80
C TRP A 59 4.72 -7.53 -4.03
N PRO A 60 5.56 -8.58 -3.80
CA PRO A 60 5.24 -9.93 -3.34
C PRO A 60 5.15 -10.09 -1.81
N GLY A 61 5.38 -9.04 -1.02
CA GLY A 61 5.33 -9.06 0.45
C GLY A 61 3.97 -9.45 1.01
N SER A 62 2.90 -9.24 0.23
CA SER A 62 1.53 -9.60 0.61
C SER A 62 1.32 -11.07 0.95
N ILE A 63 2.19 -11.99 0.51
CA ILE A 63 2.20 -13.42 0.90
C ILE A 63 2.30 -13.58 2.42
N PHE A 64 3.02 -12.69 3.08
CA PHE A 64 3.28 -12.77 4.52
C PHE A 64 2.21 -12.09 5.38
N LEU A 65 1.29 -11.30 4.76
CA LEU A 65 0.26 -10.55 5.49
C LEU A 65 -0.60 -11.42 6.41
N PRO A 66 -1.15 -12.57 5.97
CA PRO A 66 -1.98 -13.40 6.85
C PRO A 66 -1.23 -13.88 8.08
N SER A 67 -0.01 -14.39 7.90
CA SER A 67 0.83 -14.83 9.02
C SER A 67 1.20 -13.67 9.96
N PHE A 68 1.55 -12.53 9.39
CA PHE A 68 1.89 -11.33 10.13
C PHE A 68 0.73 -10.87 11.02
N PHE A 69 -0.47 -10.71 10.48
CA PHE A 69 -1.63 -10.26 11.26
C PHE A 69 -2.05 -11.25 12.35
N ILE A 70 -1.94 -12.56 12.07
CA ILE A 70 -2.18 -13.60 13.08
C ILE A 70 -1.16 -13.48 14.23
N ASN A 71 0.11 -13.29 13.92
CA ASN A 71 1.16 -13.15 14.92
C ASN A 71 1.01 -11.86 15.73
N VAL A 72 0.74 -10.73 15.09
CA VAL A 72 0.44 -9.47 15.79
C VAL A 72 -0.75 -9.63 16.73
N LYS A 73 -1.82 -10.30 16.30
CA LYS A 73 -2.98 -10.58 17.16
C LYS A 73 -2.60 -11.45 18.36
N LYS A 74 -1.82 -12.52 18.16
CA LYS A 74 -1.38 -13.41 19.23
C LYS A 74 -0.46 -12.71 20.25
N LYS A 75 0.41 -11.83 19.75
CA LYS A 75 1.45 -11.14 20.54
C LYS A 75 1.18 -9.66 20.70
N PHE A 76 -0.10 -9.25 20.72
CA PHE A 76 -0.50 -7.85 20.73
C PHE A 76 0.17 -7.04 21.84
N LYS A 77 0.19 -7.59 23.07
CA LYS A 77 0.83 -6.92 24.22
C LYS A 77 2.32 -6.71 24.02
N GLU A 78 3.03 -7.68 23.45
CA GLU A 78 4.46 -7.59 23.17
C GLU A 78 4.74 -6.48 22.15
N TYR A 79 3.99 -6.44 21.05
CA TYR A 79 4.15 -5.45 19.99
C TYR A 79 3.86 -4.02 20.44
N PHE A 80 2.83 -3.81 21.27
CA PHE A 80 2.39 -2.46 21.63
C PHE A 80 3.01 -1.92 22.93
N PHE A 81 3.41 -2.80 23.87
CA PHE A 81 3.82 -2.36 25.19
C PHE A 81 5.24 -2.73 25.59
N GLN A 82 5.89 -3.64 24.87
CA GLN A 82 7.24 -4.11 25.22
C GLN A 82 8.31 -3.70 24.20
N ASP A 83 7.94 -3.43 22.95
CA ASP A 83 8.86 -3.00 21.89
C ASP A 83 8.40 -1.66 21.31
N ASN A 84 9.06 -0.58 21.73
CA ASN A 84 8.75 0.78 21.26
C ASN A 84 8.89 0.92 19.74
N LEU A 85 9.83 0.22 19.11
CA LEU A 85 9.99 0.26 17.66
C LEU A 85 8.83 -0.42 16.94
N ASN A 86 8.41 -1.58 17.42
CA ASN A 86 7.24 -2.26 16.83
C ASN A 86 5.96 -1.43 17.00
N CYS A 87 5.77 -0.85 18.19
CA CYS A 87 4.65 0.06 18.44
C CYS A 87 4.66 1.25 17.47
N PHE A 88 5.79 1.92 17.33
CA PHE A 88 5.95 3.03 16.38
C PHE A 88 5.63 2.61 14.95
N LEU A 89 6.19 1.49 14.47
CA LEU A 89 5.98 1.00 13.11
C LEU A 89 4.52 0.59 12.86
N LEU A 90 3.85 -0.02 13.85
CA LEU A 90 2.43 -0.35 13.74
C LEU A 90 1.57 0.92 13.65
N ILE A 91 1.83 1.91 14.49
CA ILE A 91 1.13 3.20 14.45
C ILE A 91 1.37 3.89 13.10
N TYR A 92 2.62 3.93 12.63
CA TYR A 92 2.99 4.52 11.36
C TYR A 92 2.34 3.82 10.15
N PHE A 93 2.09 2.51 10.25
CA PHE A 93 1.34 1.78 9.22
C PHE A 93 -0.18 2.01 9.35
N PHE A 94 -0.76 1.73 10.52
CA PHE A 94 -2.21 1.68 10.67
C PHE A 94 -2.89 3.06 10.62
N ILE A 95 -2.29 4.11 11.19
CA ILE A 95 -2.96 5.42 11.24
C ILE A 95 -3.17 5.98 9.82
N PRO A 96 -2.15 6.13 8.97
CA PRO A 96 -2.37 6.62 7.60
C PRO A 96 -3.25 5.67 6.78
N PHE A 97 -3.07 4.35 6.93
CA PHE A 97 -3.85 3.37 6.20
C PHE A 97 -5.35 3.48 6.51
N ILE A 98 -5.72 3.51 7.80
CA ILE A 98 -7.12 3.65 8.21
C ILE A 98 -7.67 5.03 7.81
N LEU A 99 -6.88 6.09 7.99
CA LEU A 99 -7.30 7.44 7.63
C LEU A 99 -7.65 7.53 6.14
N TYR A 100 -6.77 7.05 5.26
CA TYR A 100 -7.03 7.04 3.82
C TYR A 100 -8.12 6.04 3.43
N GLU A 101 -8.32 4.96 4.20
CA GLU A 101 -9.44 4.05 3.96
C GLU A 101 -10.81 4.72 4.22
N LEU A 102 -10.87 5.67 5.15
CA LEU A 102 -12.10 6.40 5.48
C LEU A 102 -12.37 7.58 4.53
N ILE A 103 -11.33 8.19 3.97
CA ILE A 103 -11.47 9.32 3.04
C ILE A 103 -12.06 8.83 1.71
N PRO A 104 -13.12 9.48 1.16
CA PRO A 104 -13.74 9.07 -0.10
C PRO A 104 -12.80 9.09 -1.30
N THR A 105 -11.94 10.11 -1.42
CA THR A 105 -10.98 10.20 -2.52
C THR A 105 -9.89 9.15 -2.39
N LYS A 106 -9.84 8.21 -3.33
CA LYS A 106 -8.92 7.06 -3.31
C LYS A 106 -7.89 7.17 -4.42
N LEU A 107 -6.63 7.41 -4.05
CA LEU A 107 -5.51 7.30 -4.99
C LEU A 107 -4.51 6.24 -4.49
N PRO A 108 -4.08 5.31 -5.33
CA PRO A 108 -3.26 4.17 -4.91
C PRO A 108 -2.03 4.55 -4.10
N HIS A 109 -1.37 5.64 -4.47
CA HIS A 109 -0.11 6.08 -3.88
C HIS A 109 -0.22 6.68 -2.47
N TYR A 110 -1.43 7.01 -2.00
CA TYR A 110 -1.59 7.62 -0.67
C TYR A 110 -1.12 6.72 0.47
N VAL A 111 -1.28 5.41 0.34
CA VAL A 111 -0.90 4.45 1.37
C VAL A 111 0.52 3.89 1.21
N PHE A 112 1.21 4.16 0.10
CA PHE A 112 2.56 3.63 -0.16
C PHE A 112 3.59 3.96 0.93
N PRO A 113 3.63 5.19 1.49
CA PRO A 113 4.58 5.48 2.57
C PRO A 113 4.41 4.56 3.77
N SER A 114 3.18 4.15 4.11
CA SER A 114 2.91 3.25 5.24
C SER A 114 3.45 1.83 5.01
N TYR A 115 3.59 1.39 3.76
CA TYR A 115 4.13 0.07 3.43
C TYR A 115 5.61 -0.10 3.78
N ALA A 116 6.36 1.00 3.92
CA ALA A 116 7.74 0.93 4.41
C ALA A 116 7.79 0.36 5.84
N ALA A 117 6.92 0.84 6.73
CA ALA A 117 6.83 0.31 8.09
C ALA A 117 6.36 -1.16 8.12
N LEU A 118 5.38 -1.49 7.27
CA LEU A 118 4.88 -2.86 7.13
C LEU A 118 5.99 -3.82 6.66
N SER A 119 6.81 -3.38 5.70
CA SER A 119 7.96 -4.16 5.21
C SER A 119 8.98 -4.46 6.31
N ILE A 120 9.29 -3.47 7.15
CA ILE A 120 10.22 -3.64 8.27
C ILE A 120 9.63 -4.62 9.30
N LEU A 121 8.36 -4.48 9.65
CA LEU A 121 7.68 -5.38 10.60
C LEU A 121 7.67 -6.82 10.09
N ILE A 122 7.31 -7.04 8.84
CA ILE A 122 7.29 -8.38 8.24
C ILE A 122 8.71 -8.96 8.18
N SER A 123 9.72 -8.16 7.81
CA SER A 123 11.11 -8.62 7.78
C SER A 123 11.60 -9.05 9.17
N LYS A 124 11.25 -8.32 10.23
CA LYS A 124 11.54 -8.73 11.62
C LYS A 124 10.90 -10.08 11.95
N GLU A 125 9.65 -10.28 11.53
CA GLU A 125 8.94 -11.55 11.74
C GLU A 125 9.62 -12.72 10.99
N ILE A 126 10.01 -12.49 9.75
CA ILE A 126 10.72 -13.52 8.94
C ILE A 126 12.03 -13.96 9.60
N ILE A 127 12.77 -13.01 10.16
CA ILE A 127 14.07 -13.29 10.80
C ILE A 127 13.88 -13.99 12.15
N ASN A 128 12.93 -13.54 12.96
CA ASN A 128 12.81 -13.98 14.36
C ASN A 128 11.91 -15.20 14.54
N TYR A 129 11.01 -15.48 13.62
CA TYR A 129 10.01 -16.53 13.76
C TYR A 129 10.01 -17.46 12.54
N LYS A 130 9.90 -18.77 12.79
CA LYS A 130 9.58 -19.72 11.74
C LYS A 130 8.13 -19.46 11.30
N PHE A 131 7.95 -19.02 10.07
CA PHE A 131 6.61 -18.92 9.48
C PHE A 131 5.97 -20.31 9.43
N ASP A 132 4.71 -20.36 9.82
CA ASP A 132 3.94 -21.58 9.65
C ASP A 132 3.78 -21.84 8.14
N SER A 133 4.40 -22.93 7.68
CA SER A 133 4.41 -23.30 6.25
C SER A 133 2.99 -23.56 5.72
N SER A 134 2.08 -23.96 6.58
CA SER A 134 0.67 -24.18 6.21
C SER A 134 -0.03 -22.85 5.87
N LEU A 135 0.13 -21.82 6.69
CA LEU A 135 -0.43 -20.49 6.44
C LEU A 135 0.17 -19.85 5.19
N LEU A 136 1.46 -20.03 4.96
CA LEU A 136 2.13 -19.57 3.73
C LEU A 136 1.54 -20.26 2.49
N SER A 137 1.23 -21.54 2.59
CA SER A 137 0.64 -22.34 1.50
C SER A 137 -0.76 -21.84 1.12
N TYR A 138 -1.62 -21.50 2.10
CA TYR A 138 -2.96 -20.98 1.84
C TYR A 138 -2.95 -19.54 1.32
N ALA A 139 -2.03 -18.71 1.77
CA ALA A 139 -1.90 -17.33 1.30
C ALA A 139 -1.28 -17.25 -0.10
N PHE A 140 -0.54 -18.25 -0.52
CA PHE A 140 0.20 -18.26 -1.78
C PHE A 140 -0.75 -18.23 -2.99
N LEU A 141 -1.84 -19.00 -2.95
CA LEU A 141 -2.81 -19.07 -4.03
C LEU A 141 -3.50 -17.72 -4.34
N PRO A 142 -4.18 -17.06 -3.39
CA PRO A 142 -4.85 -15.80 -3.69
C PRO A 142 -3.89 -14.67 -4.04
N VAL A 143 -2.69 -14.65 -3.46
CA VAL A 143 -1.65 -13.64 -3.75
C VAL A 143 -1.06 -13.78 -5.16
N ILE A 144 -1.10 -14.99 -5.74
CA ILE A 144 -0.68 -15.21 -7.12
C ILE A 144 -1.83 -15.00 -8.09
N ILE A 145 -3.00 -15.55 -7.79
CA ILE A 145 -4.16 -15.49 -8.68
C ILE A 145 -4.63 -14.05 -8.86
N LEU A 146 -4.69 -13.25 -7.79
CA LEU A 146 -5.21 -11.89 -7.85
C LEU A 146 -4.41 -10.97 -8.81
N PRO A 147 -3.07 -10.86 -8.72
CA PRO A 147 -2.30 -10.07 -9.68
C PRO A 147 -2.40 -10.60 -11.10
N LEU A 148 -2.45 -11.92 -11.29
CA LEU A 148 -2.60 -12.53 -12.60
C LEU A 148 -3.96 -12.21 -13.23
N THR A 149 -5.04 -12.31 -12.48
CA THR A 149 -6.38 -11.97 -12.98
C THR A 149 -6.49 -10.48 -13.34
N ILE A 150 -5.93 -9.60 -12.50
CA ILE A 150 -5.91 -8.16 -12.77
C ILE A 150 -5.07 -7.88 -14.03
N LEU A 151 -3.93 -8.53 -14.17
CA LEU A 151 -3.08 -8.36 -15.35
C LEU A 151 -3.80 -8.83 -16.62
N VAL A 152 -4.49 -9.96 -16.58
CA VAL A 152 -5.32 -10.44 -17.70
C VAL A 152 -6.43 -9.45 -18.04
N VAL A 153 -7.14 -8.92 -17.05
CA VAL A 153 -8.20 -7.93 -17.26
C VAL A 153 -7.64 -6.64 -17.89
N ILE A 154 -6.51 -6.16 -17.40
CA ILE A 154 -5.85 -4.97 -17.95
C ILE A 154 -5.40 -5.23 -19.41
N THR A 155 -4.83 -6.40 -19.69
CA THR A 155 -4.39 -6.74 -21.07
C THR A 155 -5.56 -6.80 -22.04
N LEU A 156 -6.68 -7.40 -21.63
CA LEU A 156 -7.90 -7.45 -22.43
C LEU A 156 -8.46 -6.04 -22.68
N ALA A 157 -8.51 -5.20 -21.66
CA ALA A 157 -9.00 -3.84 -21.76
C ALA A 157 -8.11 -2.98 -22.70
N ILE A 158 -6.79 -3.10 -22.60
CA ILE A 158 -5.86 -2.35 -23.47
C ILE A 158 -5.94 -2.85 -24.92
N ASN A 159 -6.09 -4.15 -25.15
CA ASN A 159 -6.20 -4.71 -26.49
C ASN A 159 -7.45 -4.21 -27.24
N GLU A 160 -8.48 -3.80 -26.50
CA GLU A 160 -9.70 -3.21 -27.08
C GLU A 160 -9.51 -1.74 -27.50
N TYR A 161 -8.54 -1.02 -26.89
CA TYR A 161 -8.34 0.43 -27.07
C TYR A 161 -7.07 0.82 -27.85
N SER A 162 -6.11 -0.09 -28.05
CA SER A 162 -4.84 0.26 -28.69
C SER A 162 -4.19 -0.93 -29.42
N SER A 163 -3.55 -0.64 -30.57
CA SER A 163 -2.71 -1.57 -31.30
C SER A 163 -1.32 -1.76 -30.64
N PHE A 164 -1.28 -2.01 -29.34
CA PHE A 164 -0.02 -2.31 -28.65
C PHE A 164 0.49 -3.68 -29.07
N ASP A 165 1.79 -3.76 -29.36
CA ASP A 165 2.43 -5.00 -29.78
C ASP A 165 2.21 -6.13 -28.78
N ASN A 166 1.63 -7.23 -29.24
CA ASN A 166 1.42 -8.46 -28.48
C ASN A 166 2.71 -8.98 -27.82
N LEU A 167 3.86 -8.54 -28.29
CA LEU A 167 5.19 -8.88 -27.76
C LEU A 167 5.41 -8.39 -26.33
N PHE A 168 4.96 -7.18 -25.99
CA PHE A 168 5.11 -6.62 -24.64
C PHE A 168 4.33 -7.43 -23.59
N PHE A 169 3.11 -7.82 -23.93
CA PHE A 169 2.28 -8.65 -23.05
C PHE A 169 2.81 -10.08 -22.91
N PHE A 170 3.36 -10.62 -24.01
CA PHE A 170 4.02 -11.92 -23.97
C PHE A 170 5.25 -11.92 -23.06
N ILE A 171 6.08 -10.88 -23.10
CA ILE A 171 7.24 -10.74 -22.21
C ILE A 171 6.81 -10.64 -20.76
N ILE A 172 5.83 -9.82 -20.42
CA ILE A 172 5.34 -9.69 -19.03
C ILE A 172 4.77 -11.02 -18.53
N SER A 173 3.94 -11.69 -19.33
CA SER A 173 3.35 -12.96 -18.92
C SER A 173 4.41 -14.05 -18.71
N THR A 174 5.43 -14.12 -19.56
CA THR A 174 6.55 -15.07 -19.39
C THR A 174 7.38 -14.76 -18.15
N LEU A 175 7.67 -13.49 -17.85
CA LEU A 175 8.37 -13.08 -16.63
C LEU A 175 7.58 -13.48 -15.36
N ILE A 176 6.27 -13.30 -15.37
CA ILE A 176 5.40 -13.71 -14.26
C ILE A 176 5.44 -15.23 -14.07
N VAL A 177 5.31 -15.99 -15.16
CA VAL A 177 5.37 -17.45 -15.10
C VAL A 177 6.73 -17.94 -14.58
N LEU A 178 7.83 -17.36 -15.06
CA LEU A 178 9.18 -17.67 -14.58
C LEU A 178 9.35 -17.36 -13.08
N PHE A 179 8.81 -16.24 -12.63
CA PHE A 179 8.82 -15.87 -11.21
C PHE A 179 8.00 -16.86 -10.35
N LEU A 180 6.85 -17.30 -10.83
CA LEU A 180 6.03 -18.31 -10.16
C LEU A 180 6.74 -19.66 -10.06
N ILE A 181 7.41 -20.07 -11.13
CA ILE A 181 8.24 -21.29 -11.16
C ILE A 181 9.38 -21.17 -10.13
N LEU A 182 10.07 -20.03 -10.09
CA LEU A 182 11.13 -19.78 -9.10
C LEU A 182 10.61 -19.92 -7.67
N LEU A 183 9.47 -19.30 -7.36
CA LEU A 183 8.84 -19.41 -6.03
C LEU A 183 8.46 -20.87 -5.69
N TYR A 184 7.95 -21.63 -6.67
CA TYR A 184 7.65 -23.05 -6.49
C TYR A 184 8.91 -23.86 -6.11
N PHE A 185 10.02 -23.64 -6.81
CA PHE A 185 11.29 -24.31 -6.51
C PHE A 185 11.87 -23.89 -5.16
N LEU A 186 11.78 -22.63 -4.78
CA LEU A 186 12.19 -22.16 -3.46
C LEU A 186 11.38 -22.86 -2.35
N LYS A 187 10.06 -23.01 -2.54
CA LYS A 187 9.19 -23.74 -1.62
C LYS A 187 9.61 -25.22 -1.48
N LYS A 188 9.94 -25.88 -2.59
CA LYS A 188 10.35 -27.30 -2.58
C LYS A 188 11.70 -27.53 -1.87
N LYS A 189 12.57 -26.54 -1.83
CA LYS A 189 13.89 -26.63 -1.17
C LYS A 189 13.80 -26.42 0.35
N THR A 190 12.72 -25.83 0.85
CA THR A 190 12.49 -25.56 2.29
C THR A 190 11.69 -26.66 3.00
N ASN A 191 11.15 -27.63 2.27
CA ASN A 191 10.60 -28.87 2.76
C ASN A 191 11.63 -30.01 2.62
#